data_71e52b79bb5ce692d5eaeb080ae97e66
#
_entry.id   71e52b79bb5ce692d5eaeb080ae97e66
#
_cell.length_a   1.000
_cell.length_b   1.000
_cell.length_c   1.000
_cell.angle_alpha   90.00
_cell.angle_beta   90.00
_cell.angle_gamma   90.00
#
_symmetry.space_group_name_H-M   'P 1'
#
loop_
_entity.id
_entity.type
_entity.pdbx_description
1 polymer ?
#
loop_
_entity_poly.entity_id
_entity_poly.type
_entity_poly.pdbx_seq_one_letter_code
_entity_poly.pdbx_strand_id
1 'polypeptide(L)'
;MSELPKKIHDDKNGLDYTLCGDYYLPDLGVEPGYPLGKYGMVRMRYLEEHRPGLYTRLLLSGKLNDDLHQTDVQAQHLLDTMIPQMAKEAGVTEKLKMTDQLRWVGMMNAIKHQVEEIIWNELIYQS
;
A
#
# COMPACT_ATOMS: atom_id res chain seq x y z
N MET A 1 20.59 -18.75 11.31
CA MET A 1 19.18 -18.46 11.34
C MET A 1 18.53 -18.92 10.04
N SER A 2 17.55 -19.77 10.14
CA SER A 2 16.92 -20.31 8.94
C SER A 2 16.03 -19.24 8.30
N GLU A 3 16.16 -19.09 7.00
CA GLU A 3 15.30 -18.23 6.24
C GLU A 3 13.92 -18.86 6.14
N LEU A 4 12.88 -18.02 6.17
CA LEU A 4 11.53 -18.50 5.95
C LEU A 4 11.37 -18.88 4.48
N PRO A 5 10.76 -20.03 4.18
CA PRO A 5 10.52 -20.39 2.79
C PRO A 5 9.57 -19.40 2.14
N LYS A 6 9.79 -19.11 0.85
CA LYS A 6 8.96 -18.16 0.11
C LYS A 6 7.55 -18.69 -0.11
N LYS A 7 7.38 -20.01 -0.21
CA LYS A 7 6.08 -20.63 -0.39
C LYS A 7 5.95 -21.83 0.54
N ILE A 8 4.78 -21.97 1.12
CA ILE A 8 4.45 -23.14 1.94
C ILE A 8 3.11 -23.68 1.49
N HIS A 9 2.92 -24.99 1.71
CA HIS A 9 1.67 -25.67 1.41
C HIS A 9 1.06 -26.18 2.69
N ASP A 10 -0.23 -25.91 2.90
CA ASP A 10 -0.96 -26.41 4.06
C ASP A 10 -1.86 -27.56 3.62
N ASP A 11 -1.52 -28.77 4.07
CA ASP A 11 -2.27 -29.96 3.71
C ASP A 11 -3.67 -30.00 4.34
N LYS A 12 -3.88 -29.22 5.40
CA LYS A 12 -5.18 -29.22 6.09
C LYS A 12 -6.26 -28.54 5.28
N ASN A 13 -5.94 -27.45 4.62
CA ASN A 13 -6.90 -26.69 3.81
C ASN A 13 -6.62 -26.75 2.31
N GLY A 14 -5.52 -27.38 1.91
CA GLY A 14 -5.14 -27.50 0.51
C GLY A 14 -4.69 -26.21 -0.15
N LEU A 15 -4.41 -25.17 0.63
CA LEU A 15 -3.98 -23.89 0.10
C LEU A 15 -2.47 -23.74 0.15
N ASP A 16 -1.95 -23.08 -0.85
CA ASP A 16 -0.56 -22.63 -0.87
C ASP A 16 -0.50 -21.22 -0.31
N TYR A 17 0.60 -20.90 0.35
CA TYR A 17 0.83 -19.58 0.92
C TYR A 17 2.12 -19.01 0.35
N THR A 18 2.11 -17.73 0.06
CA THR A 18 3.28 -17.00 -0.42
C THR A 18 3.74 -16.01 0.65
N LEU A 19 5.02 -15.98 0.93
CA LEU A 19 5.60 -15.06 1.90
C LEU A 19 5.61 -13.64 1.34
N CYS A 20 4.93 -12.73 2.04
CA CYS A 20 4.91 -11.30 1.72
C CYS A 20 5.40 -10.53 2.94
N GLY A 21 6.65 -10.07 2.90
CA GLY A 21 7.28 -9.47 4.06
C GLY A 21 7.45 -10.50 5.17
N ASP A 22 6.80 -10.27 6.31
CA ASP A 22 6.83 -11.18 7.45
C ASP A 22 5.59 -12.08 7.54
N TYR A 23 4.69 -12.01 6.56
CA TYR A 23 3.42 -12.72 6.61
C TYR A 23 3.25 -13.65 5.42
N TYR A 24 2.62 -14.78 5.68
CA TYR A 24 2.18 -15.68 4.62
C TYR A 24 0.75 -15.35 4.24
N LEU A 25 0.53 -15.08 2.95
CA LEU A 25 -0.80 -14.83 2.42
C LEU A 25 -1.25 -16.03 1.61
N PRO A 26 -2.53 -16.43 1.75
CA PRO A 26 -3.04 -17.57 0.99
C PRO A 26 -3.03 -17.29 -0.50
N ASP A 27 -2.58 -18.29 -1.24
CA ASP A 27 -2.54 -18.25 -2.68
C ASP A 27 -3.83 -18.90 -3.16
N LEU A 28 -4.84 -18.09 -3.43
CA LEU A 28 -6.20 -18.58 -3.65
C LEU A 28 -6.45 -19.12 -5.06
N GLY A 29 -5.41 -19.33 -5.84
CA GLY A 29 -5.56 -19.88 -7.18
C GLY A 29 -6.28 -18.98 -8.16
N VAL A 30 -6.52 -17.75 -7.78
CA VAL A 30 -7.04 -16.73 -8.66
C VAL A 30 -5.88 -16.26 -9.53
N GLU A 31 -6.18 -15.90 -10.78
CA GLU A 31 -5.19 -15.29 -11.63
C GLU A 31 -4.36 -14.30 -10.84
N PRO A 32 -3.03 -14.33 -10.97
CA PRO A 32 -2.22 -13.41 -10.22
C PRO A 32 -2.58 -12.01 -10.66
N GLY A 33 -3.44 -11.41 -9.88
CA GLY A 33 -3.64 -9.99 -9.98
C GLY A 33 -2.31 -9.33 -9.69
N TYR A 34 -2.22 -8.06 -9.92
CA TYR A 34 -1.06 -7.31 -9.56
C TYR A 34 -0.83 -7.41 -8.05
N PRO A 35 0.41 -7.49 -7.58
CA PRO A 35 0.65 -7.48 -6.15
C PRO A 35 0.12 -6.18 -5.56
N LEU A 36 -0.74 -6.30 -4.55
CA LEU A 36 -1.33 -5.15 -3.91
C LEU A 36 -0.36 -4.57 -2.88
N GLY A 37 -0.14 -3.27 -2.96
CA GLY A 37 0.63 -2.57 -1.95
C GLY A 37 -0.24 -2.13 -0.78
N LYS A 38 0.36 -1.35 0.10
CA LYS A 38 -0.29 -0.86 1.32
C LYS A 38 -1.61 -0.14 1.03
N TYR A 39 -1.62 0.72 0.02
CA TYR A 39 -2.78 1.57 -0.25
C TYR A 39 -3.92 0.81 -0.89
N GLY A 40 -3.61 -0.12 -1.78
CA GLY A 40 -4.63 -0.99 -2.35
C GLY A 40 -5.30 -1.85 -1.30
N MET A 41 -4.52 -2.39 -0.37
CA MET A 41 -5.06 -3.21 0.71
C MET A 41 -5.94 -2.41 1.67
N VAL A 42 -5.56 -1.18 1.99
CA VAL A 42 -6.39 -0.32 2.84
C VAL A 42 -7.69 0.05 2.14
N ARG A 43 -7.64 0.34 0.83
CA ARG A 43 -8.86 0.59 0.07
C ARG A 43 -9.77 -0.63 0.04
N MET A 44 -9.22 -1.82 -0.14
CA MET A 44 -10.00 -3.06 -0.10
C MET A 44 -10.75 -3.19 1.22
N ARG A 45 -10.05 -2.98 2.33
CA ARG A 45 -10.66 -3.04 3.66
C ARG A 45 -11.75 -1.97 3.82
N TYR A 46 -11.49 -0.75 3.33
CA TYR A 46 -12.49 0.31 3.37
C TYR A 46 -13.76 -0.08 2.61
N LEU A 47 -13.59 -0.63 1.40
CA LEU A 47 -14.75 -1.06 0.60
C LEU A 47 -15.53 -2.17 1.29
N GLU A 48 -14.84 -3.14 1.89
CA GLU A 48 -15.50 -4.22 2.62
C GLU A 48 -16.32 -3.70 3.80
N GLU A 49 -15.77 -2.77 4.56
CA GLU A 49 -16.38 -2.29 5.80
C GLU A 49 -17.42 -1.21 5.57
N HIS A 50 -17.22 -0.32 4.63
CA HIS A 50 -18.04 0.87 4.44
C HIS A 50 -18.83 0.88 3.14
N ARG A 51 -18.43 0.11 2.16
CA ARG A 51 -19.09 0.04 0.84
C ARG A 51 -19.23 -1.39 0.38
N PRO A 52 -19.91 -2.26 1.16
CA PRO A 52 -19.97 -3.68 0.81
C PRO A 52 -20.67 -3.95 -0.52
N GLY A 53 -21.63 -3.12 -0.92
CA GLY A 53 -22.29 -3.28 -2.22
C GLY A 53 -21.35 -3.03 -3.37
N LEU A 54 -20.53 -1.99 -3.30
CA LEU A 54 -19.53 -1.69 -4.31
C LEU A 54 -18.44 -2.77 -4.33
N TYR A 55 -18.00 -3.20 -3.17
CA TYR A 55 -17.02 -4.28 -3.06
C TYR A 55 -17.51 -5.54 -3.76
N THR A 56 -18.73 -5.96 -3.47
CA THR A 56 -19.32 -7.15 -4.07
C THR A 56 -19.43 -7.01 -5.59
N ARG A 57 -19.86 -5.84 -6.04
CA ARG A 57 -19.99 -5.57 -7.48
C ARG A 57 -18.65 -5.67 -8.20
N LEU A 58 -17.62 -5.06 -7.64
CA LEU A 58 -16.27 -5.12 -8.22
C LEU A 58 -15.71 -6.54 -8.20
N LEU A 59 -15.95 -7.25 -7.10
CA LEU A 59 -15.49 -8.64 -6.97
C LEU A 59 -16.15 -9.54 -8.02
N LEU A 60 -17.47 -9.44 -8.17
CA LEU A 60 -18.20 -10.27 -9.10
C LEU A 60 -17.91 -9.94 -10.57
N SER A 61 -17.59 -8.68 -10.86
CA SER A 61 -17.25 -8.27 -12.22
C SER A 61 -15.79 -8.56 -12.58
N GLY A 62 -14.97 -9.00 -11.62
CA GLY A 62 -13.57 -9.27 -11.84
C GLY A 62 -12.70 -8.02 -11.91
N LYS A 63 -13.23 -6.86 -11.53
CA LYS A 63 -12.52 -5.58 -11.64
C LYS A 63 -11.91 -5.11 -10.33
N LEU A 64 -12.08 -5.87 -9.24
CA LEU A 64 -11.61 -5.46 -7.94
C LEU A 64 -10.09 -5.29 -7.91
N ASN A 65 -9.33 -6.26 -8.41
CA ASN A 65 -7.87 -6.18 -8.44
C ASN A 65 -7.38 -4.99 -9.25
N ASP A 66 -7.99 -4.71 -10.39
CA ASP A 66 -7.61 -3.58 -11.22
C ASP A 66 -7.87 -2.26 -10.47
N ASP A 67 -9.00 -2.13 -9.80
CA ASP A 67 -9.33 -0.94 -9.02
C ASP A 67 -8.32 -0.71 -7.89
N LEU A 68 -8.00 -1.77 -7.15
CA LEU A 68 -7.05 -1.69 -6.05
C LEU A 68 -5.65 -1.39 -6.53
N HIS A 69 -5.24 -2.00 -7.65
CA HIS A 69 -3.95 -1.73 -8.26
C HIS A 69 -3.84 -0.28 -8.72
N GLN A 70 -4.89 0.26 -9.34
CA GLN A 70 -4.94 1.66 -9.75
C GLN A 70 -4.76 2.58 -8.55
N THR A 71 -5.40 2.25 -7.44
CA THR A 71 -5.25 3.03 -6.20
C THR A 71 -3.79 3.04 -5.74
N ASP A 72 -3.12 1.88 -5.76
CA ASP A 72 -1.70 1.80 -5.41
C ASP A 72 -0.83 2.63 -6.33
N VAL A 73 -1.06 2.54 -7.65
CA VAL A 73 -0.29 3.28 -8.64
C VAL A 73 -0.46 4.78 -8.43
N GLN A 74 -1.69 5.24 -8.24
CA GLN A 74 -1.97 6.66 -8.02
C GLN A 74 -1.38 7.15 -6.70
N ALA A 75 -1.48 6.34 -5.64
CA ALA A 75 -0.90 6.68 -4.35
C ALA A 75 0.63 6.80 -4.44
N GLN A 76 1.27 5.84 -5.10
CA GLN A 76 2.72 5.87 -5.28
C GLN A 76 3.15 7.07 -6.10
N HIS A 77 2.38 7.42 -7.13
CA HIS A 77 2.66 8.61 -7.95
C HIS A 77 2.58 9.88 -7.11
N LEU A 78 1.58 9.99 -6.23
CA LEU A 78 1.47 11.15 -5.33
C LEU A 78 2.65 11.21 -4.37
N LEU A 79 3.05 10.07 -3.80
CA LEU A 79 4.22 10.03 -2.92
C LEU A 79 5.48 10.48 -3.65
N ASP A 80 5.71 9.93 -4.85
CA ASP A 80 6.92 10.20 -5.62
C ASP A 80 6.99 11.65 -6.10
N THR A 81 5.84 12.31 -6.27
CA THR A 81 5.77 13.69 -6.77
C THR A 81 5.74 14.70 -5.63
N MET A 82 4.90 14.47 -4.62
CA MET A 82 4.64 15.45 -3.59
C MET A 82 5.70 15.46 -2.50
N ILE A 83 6.24 14.31 -2.12
CA ILE A 83 7.24 14.28 -1.04
C ILE A 83 8.50 15.07 -1.42
N PRO A 84 9.11 14.85 -2.60
CA PRO A 84 10.28 15.66 -3.00
C PRO A 84 9.96 17.16 -3.10
N GLN A 85 8.79 17.50 -3.64
CA GLN A 85 8.38 18.89 -3.78
C GLN A 85 8.21 19.57 -2.43
N MET A 86 7.50 18.94 -1.51
CA MET A 86 7.27 19.47 -0.17
C MET A 86 8.56 19.54 0.63
N ALA A 87 9.45 18.55 0.48
CA ALA A 87 10.75 18.57 1.11
C ALA A 87 11.58 19.75 0.64
N LYS A 88 11.56 20.03 -0.66
CA LYS A 88 12.27 21.16 -1.22
C LYS A 88 11.73 22.49 -0.68
N GLU A 89 10.40 22.63 -0.63
CA GLU A 89 9.76 23.84 -0.13
C GLU A 89 10.03 24.07 1.37
N ALA A 90 10.13 22.99 2.13
CA ALA A 90 10.39 23.07 3.57
C ALA A 90 11.87 23.17 3.93
N GLY A 91 12.76 23.14 2.92
CA GLY A 91 14.20 23.20 3.16
C GLY A 91 14.80 21.92 3.68
N VAL A 92 14.13 20.80 3.48
CA VAL A 92 14.62 19.48 3.88
C VAL A 92 15.55 18.96 2.80
N THR A 93 16.86 19.12 3.01
CA THR A 93 17.86 18.82 1.99
C THR A 93 18.84 17.76 2.45
N GLU A 94 19.66 17.26 1.53
CA GLU A 94 20.74 16.34 1.87
C GLU A 94 21.73 16.96 2.85
N LYS A 95 21.93 18.27 2.75
CA LYS A 95 22.77 18.99 3.70
C LYS A 95 22.21 18.91 5.12
N LEU A 96 20.91 19.08 5.27
CA LEU A 96 20.26 18.94 6.57
C LEU A 96 20.41 17.53 7.11
N LYS A 97 20.26 16.52 6.26
CA LYS A 97 20.43 15.13 6.63
C LYS A 97 21.83 14.86 7.19
N MET A 98 22.84 15.49 6.60
CA MET A 98 24.24 15.33 7.04
C MET A 98 24.54 16.11 8.32
N THR A 99 23.94 17.28 8.51
CA THR A 99 24.24 18.15 9.65
C THR A 99 23.34 17.88 10.86
N ASP A 100 22.07 17.51 10.64
CA ASP A 100 21.11 17.24 11.71
C ASP A 100 20.15 16.13 11.27
N GLN A 101 20.60 14.90 11.42
CA GLN A 101 19.88 13.73 10.94
C GLN A 101 18.54 13.56 11.64
N LEU A 102 18.46 13.80 12.95
CA LEU A 102 17.21 13.63 13.69
C LEU A 102 16.15 14.62 13.22
N ARG A 103 16.54 15.86 12.96
CA ARG A 103 15.63 16.88 12.45
C ARG A 103 15.17 16.52 11.04
N TRP A 104 16.09 16.03 10.20
CA TRP A 104 15.75 15.58 8.85
C TRP A 104 14.71 14.47 8.88
N VAL A 105 14.92 13.45 9.74
CA VAL A 105 13.98 12.34 9.86
C VAL A 105 12.61 12.83 10.32
N GLY A 106 12.57 13.69 11.33
CA GLY A 106 11.31 14.23 11.84
C GLY A 106 10.54 15.02 10.78
N MET A 107 11.24 15.85 10.02
CA MET A 107 10.62 16.65 8.97
C MET A 107 10.13 15.78 7.81
N MET A 108 10.92 14.78 7.41
CA MET A 108 10.50 13.85 6.35
C MET A 108 9.28 13.02 6.77
N ASN A 109 9.24 12.59 8.02
CA ASN A 109 8.09 11.84 8.53
C ASN A 109 6.83 12.72 8.53
N ALA A 110 6.95 13.98 8.92
CA ALA A 110 5.83 14.92 8.90
C ALA A 110 5.29 15.13 7.48
N ILE A 111 6.19 15.30 6.53
CA ILE A 111 5.82 15.45 5.11
C ILE A 111 5.12 14.19 4.61
N LYS A 112 5.66 13.03 4.92
CA LYS A 112 5.08 11.75 4.52
C LYS A 112 3.66 11.59 5.08
N HIS A 113 3.44 11.96 6.34
CA HIS A 113 2.11 11.91 6.94
C HIS A 113 1.12 12.84 6.24
N GLN A 114 1.56 14.04 5.86
CA GLN A 114 0.71 14.98 5.14
C GLN A 114 0.28 14.41 3.79
N VAL A 115 1.20 13.81 3.05
CA VAL A 115 0.88 13.20 1.77
C VAL A 115 -0.03 11.98 1.95
N GLU A 116 0.20 11.18 2.98
CA GLU A 116 -0.65 10.04 3.27
C GLU A 116 -2.10 10.46 3.59
N GLU A 117 -2.28 11.56 4.32
CA GLU A 117 -3.62 12.09 4.56
C GLU A 117 -4.34 12.48 3.27
N ILE A 118 -3.62 13.07 2.33
CA ILE A 118 -4.18 13.38 1.02
C ILE A 118 -4.59 12.11 0.29
N ILE A 119 -3.74 11.09 0.35
CA ILE A 119 -4.03 9.80 -0.27
C ILE A 119 -5.28 9.17 0.35
N TRP A 120 -5.38 9.16 1.68
CA TRP A 120 -6.57 8.62 2.36
C TRP A 120 -7.85 9.33 1.90
N ASN A 121 -7.83 10.65 1.84
CA ASN A 121 -9.01 11.42 1.52
C ASN A 121 -9.37 11.39 0.04
N GLU A 122 -8.39 11.43 -0.85
CA GLU A 122 -8.64 11.55 -2.29
C GLU A 122 -8.75 10.23 -3.02
N LEU A 123 -8.05 9.18 -2.57
CA LEU A 123 -8.00 7.93 -3.30
C LEU A 123 -8.70 6.79 -2.57
N ILE A 124 -8.61 6.74 -1.26
CA ILE A 124 -9.04 5.56 -0.51
C ILE A 124 -10.48 5.68 -0.05
N TYR A 125 -10.86 6.83 0.50
CA TYR A 125 -12.21 7.03 1.05
C TYR A 125 -13.23 7.53 0.03
N GLN A 126 -12.85 7.64 -1.21
CA GLN A 126 -13.80 7.96 -2.27
C GLN A 126 -14.51 6.72 -2.75
N SER A 127 -15.79 6.85 -2.99
CA SER A 127 -16.62 5.77 -3.52
C SER A 127 -16.62 5.77 -5.04
#